data_4b9583437a23ba9331278341ad33ca8b
#
_entry.id   4b9583437a23ba9331278341ad33ca8b
#
_cell.length_a   1.000
_cell.length_b   1.000
_cell.length_c   1.000
_cell.angle_alpha   90.00
_cell.angle_beta   90.00
_cell.angle_gamma   90.00
#
_symmetry.space_group_name_H-M   'P 1'
#
loop_
_entity.id
_entity.type
_entity.pdbx_description
1 polymer ?
#
loop_
_entity_poly.entity_id
_entity_poly.type
_entity_poly.pdbx_seq_one_letter_code
_entity_poly.pdbx_strand_id
1 'polypeptide(L)'
;MDRRKEQVLNWIEENRDEVVEFLRKLIQTPSVNPYFDHEPGEAKEGRVQQVVKEHMEALGAQVEMWEPDVEALSKYEGYPGYSSDFDAADRPNLVATVKGAGTGKGKSLVLMGHIDTVAR
;
A
#
# COMPACT_ATOMS: atom_id res chain seq x y z
N MET A 1 0.86 26.66 -18.89
CA MET A 1 0.91 25.40 -18.09
C MET A 1 0.45 24.28 -18.99
N ASP A 2 0.99 23.08 -18.87
CA ASP A 2 0.53 21.93 -19.69
C ASP A 2 -0.94 21.63 -19.34
N ARG A 3 -1.82 21.55 -20.35
CA ARG A 3 -3.25 21.28 -20.19
C ARG A 3 -3.54 20.02 -19.33
N ARG A 4 -2.69 19.01 -19.43
CA ARG A 4 -2.83 17.77 -18.63
C ARG A 4 -2.54 18.02 -17.15
N LYS A 5 -1.53 18.83 -16.86
CA LYS A 5 -1.21 19.21 -15.47
C LYS A 5 -2.36 20.01 -14.86
N GLU A 6 -2.95 20.91 -15.61
CA GLU A 6 -4.09 21.71 -15.17
C GLU A 6 -5.32 20.81 -14.86
N GLN A 7 -5.61 19.84 -15.72
CA GLN A 7 -6.68 18.87 -15.50
C GLN A 7 -6.46 18.06 -14.20
N VAL A 8 -5.24 17.61 -13.92
CA VAL A 8 -4.92 16.87 -12.69
C VAL A 8 -5.10 17.76 -11.45
N LEU A 9 -4.63 18.99 -11.50
CA LEU A 9 -4.78 19.93 -10.38
C LEU A 9 -6.24 20.25 -10.08
N ASN A 10 -7.04 20.49 -11.13
CA ASN A 10 -8.47 20.73 -10.97
C ASN A 10 -9.19 19.51 -10.40
N TRP A 11 -8.85 18.31 -10.86
CA TRP A 11 -9.43 17.09 -10.32
C TRP A 11 -9.12 16.94 -8.82
N ILE A 12 -7.89 17.22 -8.40
CA ILE A 12 -7.49 17.16 -6.97
C ILE A 12 -8.32 18.14 -6.13
N GLU A 13 -8.52 19.36 -6.61
CA GLU A 13 -9.32 20.36 -5.89
C GLU A 13 -10.80 19.96 -5.81
N GLU A 14 -11.36 19.45 -6.90
CA GLU A 14 -12.76 19.01 -6.98
C GLU A 14 -13.04 17.77 -6.12
N ASN A 15 -12.03 16.89 -5.91
CA ASN A 15 -12.16 15.63 -5.18
C ASN A 15 -11.42 15.62 -3.83
N ARG A 16 -11.09 16.80 -3.32
CA ARG A 16 -10.31 16.96 -2.07
C ARG A 16 -10.92 16.21 -0.89
N ASP A 17 -12.22 16.29 -0.72
CA ASP A 17 -12.92 15.68 0.41
C ASP A 17 -12.86 14.16 0.32
N GLU A 18 -12.97 13.58 -0.88
CA GLU A 18 -12.82 12.14 -1.12
C GLU A 18 -11.41 11.66 -0.75
N VAL A 19 -10.37 12.39 -1.17
CA VAL A 19 -8.98 12.07 -0.84
C VAL A 19 -8.74 12.12 0.67
N VAL A 20 -9.27 13.13 1.35
CA VAL A 20 -9.15 13.27 2.83
C VAL A 20 -9.91 12.16 3.53
N GLU A 21 -11.09 11.78 3.06
CA GLU A 21 -11.88 10.70 3.65
C GLU A 21 -11.21 9.34 3.49
N PHE A 22 -10.60 9.08 2.34
CA PHE A 22 -9.80 7.88 2.14
C PHE A 22 -8.60 7.82 3.09
N LEU A 23 -7.87 8.91 3.26
CA LEU A 23 -6.77 9.01 4.24
C LEU A 23 -7.28 8.76 5.66
N ARG A 24 -8.44 9.34 6.03
CA ARG A 24 -9.06 9.10 7.34
C ARG A 24 -9.36 7.62 7.56
N LYS A 25 -9.91 6.94 6.56
CA LYS A 25 -10.19 5.50 6.61
C LYS A 25 -8.92 4.68 6.82
N LEU A 26 -7.83 5.03 6.16
CA LEU A 26 -6.52 4.37 6.37
C LEU A 26 -6.03 4.57 7.81
N ILE A 27 -6.07 5.80 8.33
CA ILE A 27 -5.61 6.11 9.70
C ILE A 27 -6.47 5.40 10.77
N GLN A 28 -7.76 5.25 10.52
CA GLN A 28 -8.68 4.56 11.43
C GLN A 28 -8.59 3.04 11.36
N THR A 29 -7.86 2.49 10.41
CA THR A 29 -7.62 1.05 10.29
C THR A 29 -6.23 0.74 10.84
N PRO A 30 -6.13 0.15 12.07
CA PRO A 30 -4.83 -0.10 12.70
C PRO A 30 -3.91 -0.98 11.86
N SER A 31 -2.66 -0.55 11.75
CA SER A 31 -1.58 -1.25 11.03
C SER A 31 -0.24 -1.08 11.72
N VAL A 32 -0.24 -1.10 13.05
CA VAL A 32 0.98 -0.89 13.84
C VAL A 32 1.97 -2.03 13.58
N ASN A 33 3.21 -1.68 13.27
CA ASN A 33 4.29 -2.64 13.11
C ASN A 33 4.52 -3.41 14.41
N PRO A 34 4.63 -4.75 14.39
CA PRO A 34 4.74 -5.59 15.59
C PRO A 34 5.97 -5.27 16.46
N TYR A 35 7.01 -4.71 15.89
CA TYR A 35 8.17 -4.25 16.69
C TYR A 35 7.87 -3.06 17.59
N PHE A 36 6.77 -2.33 17.31
CA PHE A 36 6.33 -1.17 18.10
C PHE A 36 5.00 -1.41 18.79
N ASP A 37 4.41 -2.59 18.64
CA ASP A 37 3.15 -2.95 19.28
C ASP A 37 3.42 -3.58 20.65
N HIS A 38 2.92 -2.94 21.69
CA HIS A 38 3.03 -3.44 23.07
C HIS A 38 1.88 -4.38 23.44
N GLU A 39 0.85 -4.48 22.60
CA GLU A 39 -0.27 -5.40 22.74
C GLU A 39 -0.36 -6.29 21.48
N PRO A 40 0.42 -7.38 21.43
CA PRO A 40 0.47 -8.20 20.22
C PRO A 40 -0.89 -8.84 19.90
N GLY A 41 -1.38 -8.62 18.69
CA GLY A 41 -2.49 -9.35 18.11
C GLY A 41 -3.59 -8.55 17.43
N GLU A 42 -3.68 -7.23 17.56
CA GLU A 42 -4.78 -6.45 16.97
C GLU A 42 -4.39 -5.69 15.70
N ALA A 43 -3.14 -5.36 15.51
CA ALA A 43 -2.67 -4.53 14.41
C ALA A 43 -1.90 -5.35 13.38
N LYS A 44 -2.61 -5.82 12.38
CA LYS A 44 -2.01 -6.49 11.21
C LYS A 44 -2.34 -5.68 9.94
N GLU A 45 -1.39 -5.65 9.02
CA GLU A 45 -1.50 -4.85 7.80
C GLU A 45 -2.56 -5.39 6.83
N GLY A 46 -3.01 -6.63 6.96
CA GLY A 46 -3.99 -7.25 6.08
C GLY A 46 -5.30 -6.47 5.97
N ARG A 47 -5.80 -5.93 7.09
CA ARG A 47 -7.05 -5.15 7.08
C ARG A 47 -6.91 -3.83 6.31
N VAL A 48 -5.84 -3.09 6.54
CA VAL A 48 -5.62 -1.82 5.82
C VAL A 48 -5.26 -2.08 4.36
N GLN A 49 -4.53 -3.15 4.05
CA GLN A 49 -4.27 -3.56 2.67
C GLN A 49 -5.56 -3.95 1.93
N GLN A 50 -6.52 -4.56 2.60
CA GLN A 50 -7.83 -4.82 2.01
C GLN A 50 -8.58 -3.52 1.67
N VAL A 51 -8.50 -2.51 2.53
CA VAL A 51 -9.06 -1.17 2.26
C VAL A 51 -8.42 -0.54 1.03
N VAL A 52 -7.09 -0.64 0.90
CA VAL A 52 -6.35 -0.13 -0.27
C VAL A 52 -6.75 -0.91 -1.52
N LYS A 53 -6.84 -2.24 -1.44
CA LYS A 53 -7.24 -3.11 -2.56
C LYS A 53 -8.59 -2.68 -3.12
N GLU A 54 -9.61 -2.60 -2.28
CA GLU A 54 -10.97 -2.21 -2.67
C GLU A 54 -11.00 -0.84 -3.36
N HIS A 55 -10.25 0.12 -2.81
CA HIS A 55 -10.16 1.45 -3.40
C HIS A 55 -9.48 1.44 -4.76
N MET A 56 -8.36 0.72 -4.90
CA MET A 56 -7.62 0.64 -6.17
C MET A 56 -8.40 -0.13 -7.24
N GLU A 57 -9.12 -1.18 -6.88
CA GLU A 57 -10.02 -1.91 -7.79
C GLU A 57 -11.17 -1.01 -8.27
N ALA A 58 -11.75 -0.19 -7.38
CA ALA A 58 -12.77 0.79 -7.75
C ALA A 58 -12.25 1.85 -8.74
N LEU A 59 -10.96 2.16 -8.70
CA LEU A 59 -10.28 3.03 -9.68
C LEU A 59 -9.89 2.31 -10.97
N GLY A 60 -10.24 1.02 -11.12
CA GLY A 60 -9.96 0.22 -12.30
C GLY A 60 -8.55 -0.37 -12.37
N ALA A 61 -7.83 -0.42 -11.25
CA ALA A 61 -6.53 -1.10 -11.18
C ALA A 61 -6.72 -2.62 -11.11
N GLN A 62 -5.77 -3.36 -11.68
CA GLN A 62 -5.58 -4.77 -11.39
C GLN A 62 -4.76 -4.88 -10.12
N VAL A 63 -5.29 -5.52 -9.08
CA VAL A 63 -4.63 -5.63 -7.77
C VAL A 63 -4.22 -7.06 -7.49
N GLU A 64 -2.96 -7.23 -7.11
CA GLU A 64 -2.39 -8.46 -6.60
C GLU A 64 -2.02 -8.25 -5.13
N MET A 65 -2.35 -9.23 -4.28
CA MET A 65 -2.05 -9.18 -2.86
C MET A 65 -1.59 -10.57 -2.40
N TRP A 66 -0.45 -10.64 -1.71
CA TRP A 66 0.14 -11.90 -1.26
C TRP A 66 0.94 -11.72 0.03
N GLU A 67 0.97 -12.75 0.85
CA GLU A 67 1.87 -12.81 2.01
C GLU A 67 3.30 -13.15 1.56
N PRO A 68 4.33 -12.57 2.20
CA PRO A 68 5.72 -12.94 1.94
C PRO A 68 5.98 -14.41 2.22
N ASP A 69 6.74 -15.06 1.35
CA ASP A 69 7.26 -16.41 1.58
C ASP A 69 8.48 -16.33 2.52
N VAL A 70 8.23 -16.62 3.80
CA VAL A 70 9.25 -16.53 4.85
C VAL A 70 10.39 -17.52 4.63
N GLU A 71 10.10 -18.73 4.11
CA GLU A 71 11.12 -19.72 3.80
C GLU A 71 12.03 -19.22 2.67
N ALA A 72 11.45 -18.68 1.61
CA ALA A 72 12.22 -18.09 0.51
C ALA A 72 13.05 -16.87 0.95
N LEU A 73 12.60 -16.14 1.98
CA LEU A 73 13.32 -15.00 2.54
C LEU A 73 14.53 -15.42 3.40
N SER A 74 14.56 -16.65 3.93
CA SER A 74 15.65 -17.14 4.80
C SER A 74 17.06 -17.03 4.16
N LYS A 75 17.13 -17.08 2.84
CA LYS A 75 18.39 -16.85 2.08
C LYS A 75 19.01 -15.46 2.29
N TYR A 76 18.24 -14.52 2.84
CA TYR A 76 18.70 -13.18 3.15
C TYR A 76 19.05 -12.99 4.64
N GLU A 77 19.20 -14.09 5.39
CA GLU A 77 19.71 -14.04 6.75
C GLU A 77 21.05 -13.30 6.80
N GLY A 78 21.17 -12.37 7.76
CA GLY A 78 22.35 -11.49 7.87
C GLY A 78 22.28 -10.20 7.07
N TYR A 79 21.28 -10.01 6.19
CA TYR A 79 21.05 -8.73 5.54
C TYR A 79 20.22 -7.78 6.42
N PRO A 80 20.46 -6.46 6.34
CA PRO A 80 19.64 -5.48 7.07
C PRO A 80 18.16 -5.63 6.70
N GLY A 81 17.30 -5.64 7.73
CA GLY A 81 15.85 -5.77 7.54
C GLY A 81 15.31 -7.21 7.53
N TYR A 82 16.18 -8.22 7.52
CA TYR A 82 15.74 -9.60 7.74
C TYR A 82 15.58 -9.89 9.23
N SER A 83 14.53 -10.60 9.60
CA SER A 83 14.33 -11.17 10.93
C SER A 83 13.84 -12.61 10.81
N SER A 84 14.49 -13.54 11.53
CA SER A 84 14.06 -14.94 11.60
C SER A 84 12.72 -15.11 12.32
N ASP A 85 12.35 -14.15 13.14
CA ASP A 85 11.13 -14.18 13.97
C ASP A 85 9.96 -13.46 13.28
N PHE A 86 10.11 -13.11 11.99
CA PHE A 86 9.06 -12.44 11.23
C PHE A 86 7.87 -13.37 10.99
N ASP A 87 6.71 -12.98 11.53
CA ASP A 87 5.41 -13.61 11.22
C ASP A 87 4.76 -12.89 10.05
N ALA A 88 4.66 -13.56 8.89
CA ALA A 88 4.05 -13.03 7.68
C ALA A 88 2.51 -13.14 7.67
N ALA A 89 1.91 -13.85 8.62
CA ALA A 89 0.48 -14.11 8.63
C ALA A 89 -0.32 -12.81 8.75
N ASP A 90 -1.24 -12.60 7.81
CA ASP A 90 -2.06 -11.39 7.69
C ASP A 90 -1.25 -10.08 7.49
N ARG A 91 -0.08 -10.21 6.84
CA ARG A 91 0.83 -9.11 6.49
C ARG A 91 1.15 -9.08 5.00
N PRO A 92 0.14 -8.98 4.13
CA PRO A 92 0.35 -9.08 2.70
C PRO A 92 1.04 -7.83 2.13
N ASN A 93 1.85 -8.05 1.10
CA ASN A 93 2.19 -7.01 0.15
C ASN A 93 1.04 -6.78 -0.83
N LEU A 94 0.96 -5.57 -1.39
CA LEU A 94 -0.03 -5.23 -2.39
C LEU A 94 0.64 -4.53 -3.57
N VAL A 95 0.29 -4.93 -4.78
CA VAL A 95 0.64 -4.24 -6.02
C VAL A 95 -0.62 -3.93 -6.81
N ALA A 96 -0.83 -2.66 -7.11
CA ALA A 96 -1.91 -2.19 -7.96
C ALA A 96 -1.35 -1.69 -9.29
N THR A 97 -1.82 -2.26 -10.39
CA THR A 97 -1.37 -1.93 -11.74
C THR A 97 -2.48 -1.27 -12.53
N VAL A 98 -2.23 -0.03 -12.98
CA VAL A 98 -3.08 0.67 -13.95
C VAL A 98 -2.40 0.65 -15.30
N LYS A 99 -3.00 -0.02 -16.26
CA LYS A 99 -2.48 -0.06 -17.63
C LYS A 99 -2.75 1.27 -18.33
N GLY A 100 -1.70 1.87 -18.89
CA GLY A 100 -1.85 3.05 -19.71
C GLY A 100 -2.62 2.76 -21.01
N ALA A 101 -3.47 3.69 -21.44
CA ALA A 101 -4.22 3.61 -22.70
C ALA A 101 -3.34 3.85 -23.95
N GLY A 102 -2.05 3.99 -23.79
CA GLY A 102 -1.12 4.37 -24.85
C GLY A 102 -0.65 3.22 -25.74
N THR A 103 0.04 3.57 -26.80
CA THR A 103 0.59 2.68 -27.84
C THR A 103 1.88 1.94 -27.41
N GLY A 104 2.19 1.86 -26.12
CA GLY A 104 3.42 1.26 -25.60
C GLY A 104 4.69 2.12 -25.73
N LYS A 105 4.56 3.38 -26.18
CA LYS A 105 5.68 4.33 -26.30
C LYS A 105 5.88 5.22 -25.06
N GLY A 106 5.02 5.10 -24.07
CA GLY A 106 5.11 5.83 -22.81
C GLY A 106 6.12 5.21 -21.85
N LYS A 107 6.44 5.97 -20.77
CA LYS A 107 7.21 5.47 -19.65
C LYS A 107 6.26 4.89 -18.60
N SER A 108 6.72 3.86 -17.88
CA SER A 108 6.06 3.39 -16.67
C SER A 108 6.50 4.23 -15.46
N LEU A 109 5.60 4.37 -14.49
CA LEU A 109 5.86 4.97 -13.19
C LEU A 109 5.54 3.93 -12.12
N VAL A 110 6.45 3.76 -11.17
CA VAL A 110 6.22 2.97 -9.95
C VAL A 110 6.21 3.94 -8.77
N LEU A 111 5.15 3.88 -7.98
CA LEU A 111 5.06 4.53 -6.68
C LEU A 111 5.15 3.45 -5.62
N MET A 112 6.01 3.63 -4.64
CA MET A 112 6.25 2.66 -3.57
C MET A 112 6.18 3.36 -2.22
N GLY A 113 5.56 2.71 -1.25
CA GLY A 113 5.45 3.15 0.13
C GLY A 113 5.23 1.98 1.06
N HIS A 114 5.29 2.21 2.37
CA HIS A 114 4.89 1.25 3.38
C HIS A 114 3.58 1.66 4.03
N ILE A 115 2.85 0.70 4.56
CA ILE A 115 1.51 0.90 5.14
C ILE A 115 1.52 0.73 6.67
N ASP A 116 2.54 0.07 7.21
CA ASP A 116 2.69 -0.09 8.64
C ASP A 116 3.03 1.23 9.33
N THR A 117 2.55 1.37 10.55
CA THR A 117 2.71 2.56 11.39
C THR A 117 3.45 2.23 12.68
N VAL A 118 3.93 3.27 13.36
CA VAL A 118 4.47 3.14 14.73
C VAL A 118 3.34 3.27 15.76
N ALA A 119 3.53 2.69 16.95
CA ALA A 119 2.64 2.90 18.09
C ALA A 119 2.63 4.39 18.51
N ARG A 120 1.53 4.81 19.11
CA ARG A 120 1.37 6.16 19.67
C ARG A 120 2.12 6.31 20.99
#